data_0078df147d39e14186343f81430f806f
#
_entry.id   0078df147d39e14186343f81430f806f
#
_cell.length_a   1.000
_cell.length_b   1.000
_cell.length_c   1.000
_cell.angle_alpha   90.00
_cell.angle_beta   90.00
_cell.angle_gamma   90.00
#
_symmetry.space_group_name_H-M   'P 1'
#
loop_
_entity.id
_entity.type
_entity.pdbx_description
1 polymer ?
#
loop_
_entity_poly.entity_id
_entity_poly.type
_entity_poly.pdbx_seq_one_letter_code
_entity_poly.pdbx_strand_id
1 'polypeptide(L)'
;MNVKYNSEKPKKSKKIKLFNLSNEQLTRHKSLNKMNNSEKENINSINIQNNTQNEKNKLKQSDLDFAFYKDLTSKSYADDFSGSCGYTFTIFRSINEIFYLIFASIEKSIMSYDIKNNQKICEIKNAHNNYIIDFRHFYDKKNKRDLLISVSSFDNNIKLWNIYNWTCILEIKNANRTGALYSASFLCENNEIYIISSNSNLLKRKDPIKIFNLNGAIIKQIKFSNSIDFIDCYYEINNIYIILGTHNNVISYDYTNNKMYNNYGKYGQTKGHYTGIIVHNSKLIASNFGGIIEICDFHTGEVLNEINMSICSGFLGVCLWDENNLLVGCTDRTIKLINLKEKKLKKCFYGHKYFVATVKKIYIPKIGDCFISQGMTSDTIKLWTVKK
;
A
#
# COMPACT_ATOMS: atom_id res chain seq x y z
N MET A 1 -18.07 7.02 -68.92
CA MET A 1 -18.41 7.55 -67.61
C MET A 1 -17.21 7.27 -66.71
N ASN A 2 -16.42 8.31 -66.43
CA ASN A 2 -15.21 8.23 -65.59
C ASN A 2 -15.55 8.52 -64.17
N VAL A 3 -15.39 7.57 -63.26
CA VAL A 3 -15.55 7.78 -61.81
C VAL A 3 -14.14 8.05 -61.28
N LYS A 4 -13.92 9.28 -60.78
CA LYS A 4 -12.68 9.70 -60.09
C LYS A 4 -12.74 9.16 -58.64
N TYR A 5 -11.79 8.33 -58.25
CA TYR A 5 -11.53 8.03 -56.84
C TYR A 5 -10.72 9.17 -56.20
N ASN A 6 -11.30 9.84 -55.25
CA ASN A 6 -10.58 10.75 -54.37
C ASN A 6 -9.86 9.93 -53.29
N SER A 7 -8.52 9.95 -53.31
CA SER A 7 -7.69 9.40 -52.27
C SER A 7 -7.62 10.40 -51.08
N GLU A 8 -8.38 10.16 -50.01
CA GLU A 8 -8.17 10.84 -48.76
C GLU A 8 -6.87 10.37 -48.09
N LYS A 9 -5.95 11.30 -47.87
CA LYS A 9 -4.72 11.08 -47.08
C LYS A 9 -5.09 10.75 -45.63
N PRO A 10 -4.43 9.75 -44.99
CA PRO A 10 -4.70 9.44 -43.61
C PRO A 10 -4.30 10.61 -42.72
N LYS A 11 -5.24 11.07 -41.89
CA LYS A 11 -5.01 12.07 -40.83
C LYS A 11 -3.93 11.54 -39.88
N LYS A 12 -2.84 12.31 -39.73
CA LYS A 12 -1.78 12.06 -38.74
C LYS A 12 -2.41 11.84 -37.37
N SER A 13 -2.32 10.64 -36.85
CA SER A 13 -2.67 10.33 -35.49
C SER A 13 -1.86 11.22 -34.56
N LYS A 14 -2.54 12.02 -33.75
CA LYS A 14 -1.90 12.77 -32.66
C LYS A 14 -1.26 11.74 -31.72
N LYS A 15 0.07 11.65 -31.75
CA LYS A 15 0.83 10.99 -30.68
C LYS A 15 0.48 11.71 -29.38
N ILE A 16 -0.42 11.13 -28.64
CA ILE A 16 -0.77 11.57 -27.29
C ILE A 16 0.51 11.43 -26.46
N LYS A 17 0.84 12.46 -25.72
CA LYS A 17 1.97 12.55 -24.81
C LYS A 17 1.93 11.48 -23.70
N LEU A 18 2.10 10.23 -24.06
CA LEU A 18 2.40 9.14 -23.09
C LEU A 18 3.79 9.31 -22.46
N PHE A 19 4.65 10.13 -23.08
CA PHE A 19 6.02 10.39 -22.60
C PHE A 19 6.10 11.16 -21.26
N ASN A 20 5.10 11.96 -20.91
CA ASN A 20 5.17 12.77 -19.68
C ASN A 20 4.84 11.97 -18.41
N LEU A 21 4.02 10.95 -18.48
CA LEU A 21 3.70 10.10 -17.32
C LEU A 21 4.88 9.20 -16.94
N SER A 22 5.59 8.63 -17.93
CA SER A 22 6.80 7.86 -17.68
C SER A 22 7.95 8.72 -17.16
N ASN A 23 8.02 9.98 -17.57
CA ASN A 23 9.04 10.92 -17.10
C ASN A 23 8.78 11.41 -15.67
N GLU A 24 7.54 11.61 -15.26
CA GLU A 24 7.25 11.94 -13.85
C GLU A 24 7.52 10.77 -12.90
N GLN A 25 7.22 9.55 -13.30
CA GLN A 25 7.58 8.37 -12.51
C GLN A 25 9.09 8.12 -12.52
N LEU A 26 9.78 8.30 -13.64
CA LEU A 26 11.24 8.28 -13.75
C LEU A 26 11.88 9.43 -12.96
N THR A 27 11.25 10.59 -12.91
CA THR A 27 11.71 11.73 -12.09
C THR A 27 11.49 11.44 -10.61
N ARG A 28 10.39 10.79 -10.22
CA ARG A 28 10.19 10.29 -8.85
C ARG A 28 11.24 9.25 -8.47
N HIS A 29 11.55 8.30 -9.34
CA HIS A 29 12.66 7.35 -9.14
C HIS A 29 14.03 8.02 -9.13
N LYS A 30 14.26 9.00 -10.00
CA LYS A 30 15.53 9.75 -10.06
C LYS A 30 15.71 10.67 -8.85
N SER A 31 14.65 11.26 -8.30
CA SER A 31 14.72 12.04 -7.06
C SER A 31 14.99 11.13 -5.84
N LEU A 32 14.42 9.93 -5.83
CA LEU A 32 14.69 8.91 -4.79
C LEU A 32 16.12 8.38 -4.84
N ASN A 33 16.72 8.29 -6.05
CA ASN A 33 18.09 7.82 -6.25
C ASN A 33 19.16 8.93 -6.19
N LYS A 34 18.76 10.21 -6.18
CA LYS A 34 19.67 11.37 -6.10
C LYS A 34 19.92 11.90 -4.69
N MET A 35 19.59 11.12 -3.64
CA MET A 35 20.08 11.46 -2.30
C MET A 35 21.63 11.43 -2.31
N ASN A 36 22.23 12.59 -2.05
CA ASN A 36 23.65 12.84 -2.22
C ASN A 36 24.54 11.97 -1.30
N ASN A 37 25.74 11.67 -1.76
CA ASN A 37 26.73 10.90 -0.97
C ASN A 37 27.09 11.58 0.37
N SER A 38 27.00 12.89 0.47
CA SER A 38 27.19 13.65 1.71
C SER A 38 26.16 13.34 2.81
N GLU A 39 24.92 12.98 2.43
CA GLU A 39 23.89 12.53 3.40
C GLU A 39 24.17 11.11 3.88
N LYS A 40 24.80 10.27 3.05
CA LYS A 40 25.21 8.91 3.45
C LYS A 40 26.34 8.90 4.46
N GLU A 41 27.29 9.83 4.37
CA GLU A 41 28.40 9.95 5.33
C GLU A 41 27.91 10.50 6.68
N ASN A 42 26.98 11.45 6.69
CA ASN A 42 26.36 11.94 7.91
C ASN A 42 25.50 10.87 8.62
N ILE A 43 24.80 10.02 7.88
CA ILE A 43 24.03 8.92 8.46
C ILE A 43 24.96 7.89 9.13
N ASN A 44 26.11 7.60 8.54
CA ASN A 44 27.09 6.68 9.13
C ASN A 44 27.74 7.25 10.40
N SER A 45 28.04 8.53 10.45
CA SER A 45 28.63 9.18 11.63
C SER A 45 27.63 9.30 12.80
N ILE A 46 26.34 9.54 12.53
CA ILE A 46 25.28 9.59 13.54
C ILE A 46 24.97 8.19 14.10
N ASN A 47 25.03 7.14 13.27
CA ASN A 47 24.84 5.76 13.72
C ASN A 47 25.97 5.29 14.63
N ILE A 48 27.21 5.75 14.45
CA ILE A 48 28.34 5.42 15.32
C ILE A 48 28.22 6.13 16.68
N GLN A 49 27.74 7.38 16.70
CA GLN A 49 27.56 8.12 17.96
C GLN A 49 26.37 7.63 18.79
N ASN A 50 25.29 7.19 18.15
CA ASN A 50 24.12 6.62 18.84
C ASN A 50 24.39 5.23 19.43
N ASN A 51 25.29 4.44 18.84
CA ASN A 51 25.63 3.12 19.35
C ASN A 51 26.52 3.21 20.62
N THR A 52 27.32 4.27 20.80
CA THR A 52 28.22 4.42 21.95
C THR A 52 27.55 4.98 23.21
N GLN A 53 26.38 5.64 23.07
CA GLN A 53 25.62 6.12 24.25
C GLN A 53 24.58 5.12 24.77
N ASN A 54 24.17 4.12 23.99
CA ASN A 54 23.13 3.16 24.39
C ASN A 54 23.62 1.96 25.20
N GLU A 55 24.93 1.77 25.35
CA GLU A 55 25.47 0.66 26.19
C GLU A 55 25.34 0.89 27.72
N LYS A 56 24.96 2.09 28.17
CA LYS A 56 24.92 2.41 29.61
C LYS A 56 23.53 2.37 30.27
N ASN A 57 22.45 2.19 29.53
CA ASN A 57 21.12 2.06 30.12
C ASN A 57 20.56 0.66 29.90
N LYS A 58 20.93 -0.29 30.73
CA LYS A 58 20.22 -1.57 30.89
C LYS A 58 18.84 -1.31 31.48
N LEU A 59 17.87 -1.04 30.63
CA LEU A 59 16.44 -1.09 30.98
C LEU A 59 15.95 -2.54 30.89
N LYS A 60 15.50 -3.07 32.04
CA LYS A 60 14.71 -4.29 32.14
C LYS A 60 13.33 -4.05 31.51
N GLN A 61 13.20 -4.30 30.24
CA GLN A 61 11.93 -4.50 29.57
C GLN A 61 12.18 -5.65 28.59
N SER A 62 11.27 -6.60 28.50
CA SER A 62 11.35 -7.73 27.61
C SER A 62 11.53 -7.24 26.18
N ASP A 63 12.75 -7.06 25.76
CA ASP A 63 13.09 -6.66 24.41
C ASP A 63 12.60 -7.78 23.49
N LEU A 64 11.56 -7.49 22.71
CA LEU A 64 11.12 -8.37 21.64
C LEU A 64 12.29 -8.53 20.67
N ASP A 65 13.05 -9.61 20.83
CA ASP A 65 14.20 -9.90 19.98
C ASP A 65 13.70 -10.54 18.69
N PHE A 66 13.44 -9.70 17.70
CA PHE A 66 13.07 -10.17 16.36
C PHE A 66 14.31 -10.61 15.60
N ALA A 67 14.20 -11.71 14.92
CA ALA A 67 15.19 -12.17 13.98
C ALA A 67 14.60 -12.31 12.58
N PHE A 68 15.44 -12.07 11.60
CA PHE A 68 15.17 -12.53 10.24
C PHE A 68 15.02 -14.06 10.27
N TYR A 69 13.88 -14.55 9.78
CA TYR A 69 13.58 -15.97 9.80
C TYR A 69 13.89 -16.63 8.45
N LYS A 70 13.33 -16.10 7.36
CA LYS A 70 13.57 -16.64 6.01
C LYS A 70 13.13 -15.68 4.90
N ASP A 71 13.71 -15.84 3.71
CA ASP A 71 13.14 -15.34 2.47
C ASP A 71 11.98 -16.22 2.03
N LEU A 72 10.86 -15.61 1.72
CA LEU A 72 9.64 -16.32 1.28
C LEU A 72 9.60 -16.53 -0.23
N THR A 73 10.38 -15.76 -0.98
CA THR A 73 10.47 -15.86 -2.43
C THR A 73 11.84 -16.43 -2.83
N SER A 74 11.87 -17.28 -3.85
CA SER A 74 13.13 -17.83 -4.37
C SER A 74 13.96 -16.77 -5.09
N LYS A 75 15.28 -16.93 -5.10
CA LYS A 75 16.22 -16.03 -5.81
C LYS A 75 15.92 -15.86 -7.31
N SER A 76 15.30 -16.86 -7.95
CA SER A 76 14.93 -16.82 -9.35
C SER A 76 13.92 -15.73 -9.72
N TYR A 77 13.17 -15.22 -8.74
CA TYR A 77 12.25 -14.10 -8.95
C TYR A 77 12.90 -12.75 -8.67
N ALA A 78 14.03 -12.72 -7.97
CA ALA A 78 14.73 -11.49 -7.64
C ALA A 78 15.58 -10.97 -8.81
N ASP A 79 16.05 -11.84 -9.68
CA ASP A 79 16.95 -11.46 -10.78
C ASP A 79 16.23 -10.81 -11.97
N ASP A 80 14.93 -11.06 -12.14
CA ASP A 80 14.13 -10.51 -13.25
C ASP A 80 13.56 -9.11 -12.96
N PHE A 81 13.81 -8.54 -11.79
CA PHE A 81 13.24 -7.28 -11.32
C PHE A 81 14.02 -6.02 -11.80
N SER A 82 14.41 -5.94 -13.05
CA SER A 82 15.07 -4.74 -13.60
C SER A 82 14.14 -3.54 -13.87
N GLY A 83 12.87 -3.64 -13.55
CA GLY A 83 11.92 -2.54 -13.83
C GLY A 83 10.68 -2.54 -12.96
N SER A 84 10.68 -1.67 -11.99
CA SER A 84 9.53 -1.02 -11.33
C SER A 84 8.19 -1.77 -11.22
N CYS A 85 7.63 -1.80 -10.00
CA CYS A 85 6.21 -1.86 -9.73
C CYS A 85 5.59 -3.23 -9.39
N GLY A 86 5.82 -3.68 -8.25
CA GLY A 86 5.01 -4.67 -7.53
C GLY A 86 5.23 -4.41 -6.05
N TYR A 87 4.78 -3.24 -5.59
CA TYR A 87 5.14 -2.78 -4.24
C TYR A 87 4.18 -3.29 -3.16
N THR A 88 3.15 -4.01 -3.52
CA THR A 88 2.18 -4.43 -2.55
C THR A 88 1.99 -5.93 -2.55
N PHE A 89 1.85 -6.44 -1.37
CA PHE A 89 1.39 -7.78 -1.11
C PHE A 89 0.24 -7.74 -0.12
N THR A 90 -0.53 -8.80 -0.10
CA THR A 90 -1.49 -9.04 0.98
C THR A 90 -1.22 -10.36 1.65
N ILE A 91 -1.53 -10.42 2.96
CA ILE A 91 -1.43 -11.63 3.77
C ILE A 91 -2.72 -11.80 4.54
N PHE A 92 -3.18 -13.03 4.63
CA PHE A 92 -4.35 -13.37 5.45
C PHE A 92 -4.37 -14.87 5.76
N ARG A 93 -5.14 -15.23 6.77
CA ARG A 93 -5.51 -16.63 7.04
C ARG A 93 -6.88 -16.86 6.43
N SER A 94 -6.96 -17.80 5.50
CA SER A 94 -8.22 -18.21 4.89
C SER A 94 -9.08 -19.04 5.84
N ILE A 95 -10.35 -19.22 5.48
CA ILE A 95 -11.25 -20.13 6.20
C ILE A 95 -10.72 -21.56 6.25
N ASN A 96 -9.95 -21.99 5.25
CA ASN A 96 -9.33 -23.31 5.18
C ASN A 96 -7.99 -23.39 5.93
N GLU A 97 -7.69 -22.39 6.77
CA GLU A 97 -6.49 -22.30 7.60
C GLU A 97 -5.15 -22.21 6.84
N ILE A 98 -5.21 -21.86 5.56
CA ILE A 98 -4.02 -21.56 4.77
C ILE A 98 -3.59 -20.11 5.04
N PHE A 99 -2.30 -19.92 5.28
CA PHE A 99 -1.70 -18.61 5.50
C PHE A 99 -1.18 -18.08 4.17
N TYR A 100 -2.01 -17.33 3.47
CA TYR A 100 -1.69 -16.79 2.16
C TYR A 100 -0.75 -15.60 2.23
N LEU A 101 0.28 -15.63 1.39
CA LEU A 101 1.01 -14.50 0.89
C LEU A 101 0.67 -14.34 -0.59
N ILE A 102 0.10 -13.22 -0.97
CA ILE A 102 -0.24 -12.91 -2.36
C ILE A 102 0.48 -11.64 -2.77
N PHE A 103 1.20 -11.68 -3.87
CA PHE A 103 1.97 -10.56 -4.40
C PHE A 103 1.98 -10.55 -5.94
N ALA A 104 2.34 -9.42 -6.51
CA ALA A 104 2.50 -9.26 -7.95
C ALA A 104 3.92 -9.61 -8.40
N SER A 105 4.03 -10.30 -9.54
CA SER A 105 5.29 -10.45 -10.27
C SER A 105 5.45 -9.35 -11.33
N ILE A 106 6.67 -9.20 -11.85
CA ILE A 106 6.96 -8.28 -12.98
C ILE A 106 6.19 -8.64 -14.24
N GLU A 107 5.94 -9.92 -14.45
CA GLU A 107 5.17 -10.41 -15.59
C GLU A 107 3.68 -10.13 -15.47
N LYS A 108 3.29 -9.21 -14.58
CA LYS A 108 1.87 -8.84 -14.35
C LYS A 108 1.04 -10.02 -13.87
N SER A 109 1.70 -11.00 -13.27
CA SER A 109 1.08 -12.20 -12.72
C SER A 109 0.77 -12.04 -11.25
N ILE A 110 -0.22 -12.75 -10.77
CA ILE A 110 -0.51 -12.90 -9.34
C ILE A 110 0.16 -14.17 -8.86
N MET A 111 1.01 -14.02 -7.85
CA MET A 111 1.69 -15.13 -7.19
C MET A 111 1.07 -15.38 -5.82
N SER A 112 0.85 -16.62 -5.48
CA SER A 112 0.30 -17.02 -4.18
C SER A 112 1.12 -18.13 -3.54
N TYR A 113 1.42 -17.96 -2.25
CA TYR A 113 2.19 -18.90 -1.44
C TYR A 113 1.48 -19.19 -0.11
N ASP A 114 1.65 -20.41 0.39
CA ASP A 114 1.41 -20.74 1.78
C ASP A 114 2.67 -20.36 2.61
N ILE A 115 2.52 -19.36 3.46
CA ILE A 115 3.64 -18.84 4.28
C ILE A 115 4.17 -19.92 5.22
N LYS A 116 3.27 -20.72 5.80
CA LYS A 116 3.61 -21.75 6.79
C LYS A 116 4.49 -22.85 6.19
N ASN A 117 4.12 -23.33 5.02
CA ASN A 117 4.80 -24.43 4.34
C ASN A 117 5.84 -23.92 3.33
N ASN A 118 5.87 -22.62 3.08
CA ASN A 118 6.70 -21.98 2.04
C ASN A 118 6.51 -22.64 0.67
N GLN A 119 5.26 -22.93 0.32
CA GLN A 119 4.90 -23.61 -0.90
C GLN A 119 4.10 -22.68 -1.82
N LYS A 120 4.47 -22.65 -3.08
CA LYS A 120 3.68 -21.97 -4.11
C LYS A 120 2.33 -22.68 -4.25
N ILE A 121 1.25 -21.89 -4.16
CA ILE A 121 -0.12 -22.41 -4.32
C ILE A 121 -0.59 -22.20 -5.76
N CYS A 122 -0.45 -20.98 -6.26
CA CYS A 122 -0.97 -20.57 -7.56
C CYS A 122 -0.12 -19.49 -8.21
N GLU A 123 -0.17 -19.49 -9.52
CA GLU A 123 0.33 -18.41 -10.37
C GLU A 123 -0.72 -18.13 -11.45
N ILE A 124 -1.23 -16.89 -11.47
CA ILE A 124 -2.11 -16.43 -12.53
C ILE A 124 -1.27 -15.57 -13.46
N LYS A 125 -0.83 -16.15 -14.57
CA LYS A 125 -0.03 -15.44 -15.59
C LYS A 125 -0.87 -14.38 -16.29
N ASN A 126 -0.24 -13.25 -16.58
CA ASN A 126 -0.89 -12.13 -17.26
C ASN A 126 -2.24 -11.74 -16.63
N ALA A 127 -2.29 -11.74 -15.29
CA ALA A 127 -3.49 -11.42 -14.53
C ALA A 127 -4.05 -10.03 -14.89
N HIS A 128 -3.18 -9.10 -15.27
CA HIS A 128 -3.50 -7.78 -15.80
C HIS A 128 -2.67 -7.46 -17.04
N ASN A 129 -3.08 -6.44 -17.81
CA ASN A 129 -2.32 -5.96 -18.96
C ASN A 129 -1.15 -5.06 -18.55
N ASN A 130 -1.16 -4.57 -17.30
CA ASN A 130 -0.11 -3.74 -16.75
C ASN A 130 0.19 -4.11 -15.30
N TYR A 131 1.12 -3.39 -14.65
CA TYR A 131 1.57 -3.69 -13.30
C TYR A 131 0.45 -3.61 -12.28
N ILE A 132 0.41 -4.61 -11.40
CA ILE A 132 -0.51 -4.67 -10.26
C ILE A 132 0.12 -3.90 -9.11
N ILE A 133 -0.63 -2.96 -8.54
CA ILE A 133 -0.13 -2.03 -7.54
C ILE A 133 -0.83 -2.13 -6.18
N ASP A 134 -1.99 -2.76 -6.11
CA ASP A 134 -2.70 -2.93 -4.85
C ASP A 134 -3.44 -4.27 -4.81
N PHE A 135 -3.46 -4.85 -3.62
CA PHE A 135 -4.24 -6.04 -3.29
C PHE A 135 -5.06 -5.81 -2.03
N ARG A 136 -6.34 -6.18 -2.06
CA ARG A 136 -7.21 -6.17 -0.89
C ARG A 136 -7.88 -7.53 -0.74
N HIS A 137 -7.85 -8.06 0.47
CA HIS A 137 -8.53 -9.30 0.83
C HIS A 137 -9.78 -8.97 1.64
N PHE A 138 -10.84 -9.76 1.43
CA PHE A 138 -12.07 -9.70 2.20
C PHE A 138 -12.67 -11.10 2.35
N TYR A 139 -13.11 -11.45 3.56
CA TYR A 139 -13.84 -12.67 3.79
C TYR A 139 -15.35 -12.43 3.67
N ASP A 140 -15.96 -12.97 2.61
CA ASP A 140 -17.41 -12.96 2.37
C ASP A 140 -18.09 -13.99 3.27
N LYS A 141 -18.59 -13.52 4.43
CA LYS A 141 -19.23 -14.38 5.44
C LYS A 141 -20.49 -15.05 4.91
N LYS A 142 -21.27 -14.37 4.04
CA LYS A 142 -22.54 -14.86 3.48
C LYS A 142 -22.30 -16.07 2.59
N ASN A 143 -21.28 -16.02 1.75
CA ASN A 143 -20.96 -17.08 0.81
C ASN A 143 -19.77 -17.96 1.25
N LYS A 144 -19.24 -17.73 2.46
CA LYS A 144 -18.12 -18.49 3.07
C LYS A 144 -16.92 -18.61 2.13
N ARG A 145 -16.48 -17.50 1.54
CA ARG A 145 -15.38 -17.47 0.59
C ARG A 145 -14.45 -16.29 0.81
N ASP A 146 -13.19 -16.50 0.48
CA ASP A 146 -12.19 -15.44 0.46
C ASP A 146 -12.17 -14.77 -0.92
N LEU A 147 -12.28 -13.44 -0.91
CA LEU A 147 -12.26 -12.60 -2.09
C LEU A 147 -10.99 -11.76 -2.11
N LEU A 148 -10.42 -11.55 -3.29
CA LEU A 148 -9.27 -10.72 -3.51
C LEU A 148 -9.56 -9.68 -4.59
N ILE A 149 -9.31 -8.42 -4.28
CA ILE A 149 -9.19 -7.37 -5.30
C ILE A 149 -7.73 -7.27 -5.72
N SER A 150 -7.48 -7.14 -7.01
CA SER A 150 -6.23 -6.67 -7.59
C SER A 150 -6.45 -5.43 -8.42
N VAL A 151 -5.57 -4.44 -8.30
CA VAL A 151 -5.64 -3.15 -8.98
C VAL A 151 -4.45 -2.98 -9.88
N SER A 152 -4.68 -2.63 -11.13
CA SER A 152 -3.63 -2.27 -12.07
C SER A 152 -3.74 -0.80 -12.48
N SER A 153 -2.64 -0.07 -12.28
CA SER A 153 -2.63 1.38 -12.40
C SER A 153 -2.86 1.87 -13.83
N PHE A 154 -2.12 1.34 -14.79
CA PHE A 154 -2.08 1.91 -16.15
C PHE A 154 -3.12 1.31 -17.11
N ASP A 155 -3.67 0.14 -16.81
CA ASP A 155 -4.82 -0.39 -17.54
C ASP A 155 -6.15 0.06 -16.92
N ASN A 156 -6.08 0.69 -15.75
CA ASN A 156 -7.23 1.19 -14.99
C ASN A 156 -8.27 0.12 -14.66
N ASN A 157 -7.83 -1.12 -14.49
CA ASN A 157 -8.70 -2.25 -14.25
C ASN A 157 -8.65 -2.68 -12.79
N ILE A 158 -9.82 -3.06 -12.29
CA ILE A 158 -9.98 -3.75 -11.02
C ILE A 158 -10.46 -5.16 -11.34
N LYS A 159 -9.80 -6.17 -10.79
CA LYS A 159 -10.27 -7.54 -10.88
C LYS A 159 -10.59 -8.09 -9.50
N LEU A 160 -11.69 -8.83 -9.45
CA LEU A 160 -12.14 -9.55 -8.27
C LEU A 160 -11.96 -11.05 -8.50
N TRP A 161 -11.28 -11.70 -7.57
CA TRP A 161 -10.93 -13.11 -7.64
C TRP A 161 -11.58 -13.88 -6.51
N ASN A 162 -12.03 -15.09 -6.80
CA ASN A 162 -12.35 -16.08 -5.79
C ASN A 162 -11.08 -16.86 -5.46
N ILE A 163 -10.59 -16.76 -4.24
CA ILE A 163 -9.32 -17.39 -3.81
C ILE A 163 -9.45 -18.91 -3.74
N TYR A 164 -10.64 -19.44 -3.51
CA TYR A 164 -10.84 -20.89 -3.40
C TYR A 164 -10.43 -21.65 -4.68
N ASN A 165 -10.78 -21.08 -5.85
CA ASN A 165 -10.50 -21.70 -7.15
C ASN A 165 -9.67 -20.80 -8.09
N TRP A 166 -9.23 -19.66 -7.63
CA TRP A 166 -8.44 -18.68 -8.37
C TRP A 166 -9.09 -18.20 -9.68
N THR A 167 -10.42 -18.13 -9.70
CA THR A 167 -11.16 -17.60 -10.85
C THR A 167 -11.39 -16.10 -10.71
N CYS A 168 -11.24 -15.38 -11.82
CA CYS A 168 -11.68 -13.99 -11.92
C CYS A 168 -13.21 -13.97 -12.06
N ILE A 169 -13.90 -13.46 -11.04
CA ILE A 169 -15.36 -13.40 -11.01
C ILE A 169 -15.91 -12.07 -11.49
N LEU A 170 -15.08 -11.03 -11.54
CA LEU A 170 -15.44 -9.72 -12.06
C LEU A 170 -14.20 -8.99 -12.57
N GLU A 171 -14.32 -8.36 -13.73
CA GLU A 171 -13.37 -7.39 -14.26
C GLU A 171 -14.07 -6.06 -14.51
N ILE A 172 -13.68 -5.03 -13.76
CA ILE A 172 -14.13 -3.65 -13.97
C ILE A 172 -13.08 -2.95 -14.82
N LYS A 173 -13.38 -2.81 -16.11
CA LYS A 173 -12.49 -2.14 -17.07
C LYS A 173 -12.67 -0.63 -17.01
N ASN A 174 -11.56 0.09 -17.15
CA ASN A 174 -11.55 1.55 -17.15
C ASN A 174 -12.30 2.13 -15.95
N ALA A 175 -12.03 1.61 -14.75
CA ALA A 175 -12.61 2.09 -13.50
C ALA A 175 -12.46 3.63 -13.38
N ASN A 176 -11.35 4.16 -13.87
CA ASN A 176 -11.12 5.59 -14.08
C ASN A 176 -11.02 5.92 -15.57
N ARG A 177 -11.62 7.05 -15.99
CA ARG A 177 -11.61 7.45 -17.40
C ARG A 177 -10.35 8.18 -17.84
N THR A 178 -9.66 8.86 -16.93
CA THR A 178 -8.70 9.90 -17.29
C THR A 178 -7.39 9.89 -16.53
N GLY A 179 -7.16 8.94 -15.66
CA GLY A 179 -5.94 8.89 -14.86
C GLY A 179 -5.57 7.49 -14.45
N ALA A 180 -4.49 7.37 -13.70
CA ALA A 180 -4.09 6.10 -13.12
C ALA A 180 -5.02 5.73 -11.95
N LEU A 181 -5.33 4.45 -11.82
CA LEU A 181 -6.01 3.89 -10.67
C LEU A 181 -4.94 3.47 -9.65
N TYR A 182 -5.00 4.00 -8.42
CA TYR A 182 -3.97 3.70 -7.41
C TYR A 182 -4.42 2.71 -6.36
N SER A 183 -5.70 2.69 -6.00
CA SER A 183 -6.19 1.81 -4.95
C SER A 183 -7.68 1.51 -5.15
N ALA A 184 -8.10 0.37 -4.66
CA ALA A 184 -9.49 0.00 -4.49
C ALA A 184 -9.65 -0.78 -3.18
N SER A 185 -10.83 -0.74 -2.59
CA SER A 185 -11.12 -1.48 -1.36
C SER A 185 -12.52 -2.10 -1.39
N PHE A 186 -12.79 -2.95 -0.41
CA PHE A 186 -14.13 -3.46 -0.18
C PHE A 186 -14.92 -2.51 0.71
N LEU A 187 -16.18 -2.31 0.36
CA LEU A 187 -17.17 -1.66 1.20
C LEU A 187 -18.28 -2.66 1.49
N CYS A 188 -18.61 -2.86 2.75
CA CYS A 188 -19.66 -3.77 3.18
C CYS A 188 -20.76 -2.98 3.87
N GLU A 189 -21.97 -3.05 3.34
CA GLU A 189 -23.16 -2.41 3.91
C GLU A 189 -24.31 -3.40 3.91
N ASN A 190 -24.97 -3.59 5.05
CA ASN A 190 -26.12 -4.50 5.21
C ASN A 190 -25.83 -5.94 4.70
N ASN A 191 -24.64 -6.45 4.97
CA ASN A 191 -24.12 -7.75 4.49
C ASN A 191 -24.00 -7.87 2.95
N GLU A 192 -24.14 -6.80 2.23
CA GLU A 192 -23.82 -6.73 0.80
C GLU A 192 -22.41 -6.15 0.61
N ILE A 193 -21.69 -6.68 -0.37
CA ILE A 193 -20.31 -6.32 -0.67
C ILE A 193 -20.27 -5.46 -1.92
N TYR A 194 -19.53 -4.38 -1.84
CA TYR A 194 -19.28 -3.46 -2.93
C TYR A 194 -17.77 -3.27 -3.12
N ILE A 195 -17.38 -2.78 -4.27
CA ILE A 195 -16.02 -2.38 -4.58
C ILE A 195 -15.98 -0.87 -4.71
N ILE A 196 -15.11 -0.22 -3.96
CA ILE A 196 -14.88 1.21 -4.05
C ILE A 196 -13.53 1.48 -4.71
N SER A 197 -13.49 2.38 -5.71
CA SER A 197 -12.27 2.73 -6.43
C SER A 197 -11.79 4.14 -6.07
N SER A 198 -10.47 4.30 -5.93
CA SER A 198 -9.85 5.62 -5.91
C SER A 198 -10.02 6.33 -7.25
N ASN A 199 -9.74 7.61 -7.28
CA ASN A 199 -9.67 8.40 -8.50
C ASN A 199 -8.28 9.01 -8.67
N SER A 200 -7.91 9.33 -9.90
CA SER A 200 -6.72 10.12 -10.17
C SER A 200 -7.07 11.34 -11.01
N ASN A 201 -6.63 12.50 -10.57
CA ASN A 201 -6.89 13.78 -11.22
C ASN A 201 -5.66 14.33 -11.96
N LEU A 202 -4.76 13.47 -12.44
CA LEU A 202 -3.50 13.86 -13.09
C LEU A 202 -3.69 14.83 -14.28
N LEU A 203 -4.86 14.80 -14.93
CA LEU A 203 -5.16 15.65 -16.10
C LEU A 203 -6.17 16.76 -15.82
N LYS A 204 -6.31 17.21 -14.56
CA LYS A 204 -7.31 18.22 -14.12
C LYS A 204 -8.77 17.83 -14.41
N ARG A 205 -9.06 16.58 -14.75
CA ARG A 205 -10.40 16.06 -14.89
C ARG A 205 -10.81 15.40 -13.58
N LYS A 206 -11.92 15.85 -13.04
CA LYS A 206 -12.42 15.40 -11.73
C LYS A 206 -13.20 14.10 -11.88
N ASP A 207 -12.51 12.96 -11.94
CA ASP A 207 -13.19 11.68 -11.86
C ASP A 207 -13.72 11.47 -10.43
N PRO A 208 -14.98 11.02 -10.28
CA PRO A 208 -15.55 10.72 -8.98
C PRO A 208 -14.97 9.42 -8.41
N ILE A 209 -15.02 9.26 -7.11
CA ILE A 209 -14.95 7.95 -6.46
C ILE A 209 -16.17 7.16 -6.91
N LYS A 210 -15.98 5.93 -7.35
CA LYS A 210 -17.06 5.07 -7.82
C LYS A 210 -17.21 3.86 -6.90
N ILE A 211 -18.46 3.50 -6.66
CA ILE A 211 -18.82 2.31 -5.90
C ILE A 211 -19.57 1.38 -6.85
N PHE A 212 -19.07 0.16 -6.96
CA PHE A 212 -19.58 -0.87 -7.85
C PHE A 212 -20.18 -2.02 -7.03
N ASN A 213 -21.27 -2.59 -7.51
CA ASN A 213 -21.73 -3.88 -7.01
C ASN A 213 -20.88 -5.03 -7.59
N LEU A 214 -21.10 -6.25 -7.13
CA LEU A 214 -20.35 -7.43 -7.60
C LEU A 214 -20.71 -7.87 -9.02
N ASN A 215 -21.66 -7.19 -9.70
CA ASN A 215 -21.94 -7.35 -11.12
C ASN A 215 -21.21 -6.29 -11.98
N GLY A 216 -20.44 -5.41 -11.36
CA GLY A 216 -19.69 -4.35 -12.04
C GLY A 216 -20.50 -3.09 -12.34
N ALA A 217 -21.76 -3.00 -11.93
CA ALA A 217 -22.58 -1.80 -12.11
C ALA A 217 -22.22 -0.73 -11.08
N ILE A 218 -22.12 0.51 -11.52
CA ILE A 218 -21.91 1.66 -10.63
C ILE A 218 -23.19 1.93 -9.89
N ILE A 219 -23.16 1.83 -8.57
CA ILE A 219 -24.33 2.11 -7.70
C ILE A 219 -24.28 3.51 -7.10
N LYS A 220 -23.08 4.07 -6.91
CA LYS A 220 -22.90 5.41 -6.33
C LYS A 220 -21.62 6.05 -6.88
N GLN A 221 -21.67 7.38 -6.99
CA GLN A 221 -20.50 8.20 -7.31
C GLN A 221 -20.39 9.34 -6.30
N ILE A 222 -19.19 9.53 -5.76
CA ILE A 222 -18.90 10.60 -4.81
C ILE A 222 -17.98 11.60 -5.51
N LYS A 223 -18.43 12.83 -5.69
CA LYS A 223 -17.62 13.90 -6.29
C LYS A 223 -16.49 14.27 -5.33
N PHE A 224 -15.27 14.18 -5.84
CA PHE A 224 -14.09 14.55 -5.09
C PHE A 224 -13.10 15.28 -6.00
N SER A 225 -12.48 16.35 -5.48
CA SER A 225 -11.67 17.24 -6.32
C SER A 225 -10.19 16.87 -6.38
N ASN A 226 -9.69 16.12 -5.39
CA ASN A 226 -8.29 15.77 -5.27
C ASN A 226 -8.03 14.38 -5.84
N SER A 227 -6.78 14.12 -6.23
CA SER A 227 -6.31 12.77 -6.51
C SER A 227 -6.26 11.96 -5.22
N ILE A 228 -6.69 10.72 -5.29
CA ILE A 228 -6.71 9.79 -4.16
C ILE A 228 -5.73 8.67 -4.46
N ASP A 229 -4.68 8.58 -3.66
CA ASP A 229 -3.62 7.59 -3.79
C ASP A 229 -3.91 6.33 -2.95
N PHE A 230 -4.74 6.46 -1.93
CA PHE A 230 -5.15 5.40 -1.01
C PHE A 230 -6.63 5.50 -0.70
N ILE A 231 -7.33 4.36 -0.67
CA ILE A 231 -8.72 4.26 -0.25
C ILE A 231 -8.92 3.02 0.60
N ASP A 232 -9.64 3.19 1.72
CA ASP A 232 -10.05 2.09 2.57
C ASP A 232 -11.35 2.43 3.31
N CYS A 233 -11.94 1.46 4.00
CA CYS A 233 -13.16 1.65 4.78
C CYS A 233 -12.90 1.39 6.27
N TYR A 234 -13.46 2.25 7.11
CA TYR A 234 -13.48 2.08 8.56
C TYR A 234 -14.93 1.98 9.04
N TYR A 235 -15.17 1.03 9.93
CA TYR A 235 -16.52 0.67 10.38
C TYR A 235 -16.68 0.94 11.87
N GLU A 236 -17.77 1.60 12.23
CA GLU A 236 -18.28 1.71 13.58
C GLU A 236 -19.70 1.13 13.63
N ILE A 237 -20.27 1.03 14.84
CA ILE A 237 -21.55 0.32 15.04
C ILE A 237 -22.64 0.79 14.09
N ASN A 238 -22.75 2.10 13.86
CA ASN A 238 -23.82 2.70 13.05
C ASN A 238 -23.30 3.46 11.83
N ASN A 239 -21.99 3.54 11.63
CA ASN A 239 -21.41 4.39 10.58
C ASN A 239 -20.33 3.66 9.79
N ILE A 240 -20.31 3.96 8.51
CA ILE A 240 -19.26 3.55 7.59
C ILE A 240 -18.52 4.81 7.14
N TYR A 241 -17.22 4.80 7.30
CA TYR A 241 -16.35 5.89 6.85
C TYR A 241 -15.45 5.40 5.73
N ILE A 242 -15.34 6.21 4.69
CA ILE A 242 -14.35 6.01 3.64
C ILE A 242 -13.13 6.86 3.96
N ILE A 243 -11.97 6.23 4.07
CA ILE A 243 -10.70 6.88 4.35
C ILE A 243 -9.97 7.13 3.03
N LEU A 244 -9.62 8.36 2.79
CA LEU A 244 -9.03 8.84 1.55
C LEU A 244 -7.65 9.43 1.84
N GLY A 245 -6.60 8.77 1.36
CA GLY A 245 -5.25 9.32 1.36
C GLY A 245 -5.04 10.12 0.08
N THR A 246 -4.73 11.40 0.21
CA THR A 246 -4.40 12.27 -0.90
C THR A 246 -2.93 12.69 -0.84
N HIS A 247 -2.47 13.40 -1.85
CA HIS A 247 -1.12 13.93 -1.87
C HIS A 247 -0.78 14.81 -0.66
N ASN A 248 -1.74 15.54 -0.10
CA ASN A 248 -1.50 16.58 0.89
C ASN A 248 -2.09 16.29 2.27
N ASN A 249 -3.10 15.44 2.35
CA ASN A 249 -3.83 15.18 3.59
C ASN A 249 -4.54 13.81 3.54
N VAL A 250 -5.03 13.41 4.69
CA VAL A 250 -5.96 12.29 4.82
C VAL A 250 -7.35 12.87 5.11
N ILE A 251 -8.35 12.31 4.49
CA ILE A 251 -9.73 12.75 4.61
C ILE A 251 -10.60 11.56 4.95
N SER A 252 -11.57 11.74 5.81
CA SER A 252 -12.65 10.79 6.00
C SER A 252 -13.97 11.33 5.45
N TYR A 253 -14.73 10.45 4.82
CA TYR A 253 -16.05 10.71 4.29
C TYR A 253 -17.04 9.77 5.00
N ASP A 254 -18.05 10.36 5.62
CA ASP A 254 -19.15 9.62 6.23
C ASP A 254 -20.05 9.10 5.13
N TYR A 255 -19.90 7.82 4.81
CA TYR A 255 -20.65 7.18 3.75
C TYR A 255 -22.12 7.03 4.10
N THR A 256 -22.42 6.75 5.37
CA THR A 256 -23.77 6.58 5.90
C THR A 256 -24.57 7.85 5.78
N ASN A 257 -24.00 8.99 6.17
CA ASN A 257 -24.67 10.30 6.15
C ASN A 257 -24.36 11.11 4.88
N ASN A 258 -23.58 10.54 3.93
CA ASN A 258 -23.26 11.12 2.65
C ASN A 258 -22.62 12.52 2.70
N LYS A 259 -21.65 12.71 3.59
CA LYS A 259 -20.97 14.00 3.79
C LYS A 259 -19.49 13.84 4.11
N MET A 260 -18.73 14.91 3.85
CA MET A 260 -17.36 14.98 4.36
C MET A 260 -17.42 14.96 5.89
N TYR A 261 -16.53 14.16 6.50
CA TYR A 261 -16.48 14.02 7.94
C TYR A 261 -15.34 14.86 8.51
N ASN A 262 -14.09 14.46 8.29
CA ASN A 262 -12.93 15.18 8.79
C ASN A 262 -11.81 15.26 7.75
N ASN A 263 -10.91 16.20 8.00
CA ASN A 263 -9.68 16.39 7.27
C ASN A 263 -8.52 16.36 8.28
N TYR A 264 -7.60 15.41 8.10
CA TYR A 264 -6.49 15.17 9.00
C TYR A 264 -5.18 15.62 8.37
N GLY A 265 -4.27 16.09 9.20
CA GLY A 265 -2.96 16.54 8.75
C GLY A 265 -2.91 18.05 8.53
N LYS A 266 -2.10 18.71 9.34
CA LYS A 266 -1.87 20.17 9.26
C LYS A 266 -0.84 20.57 8.21
N TYR A 267 -0.14 19.59 7.64
CA TYR A 267 1.05 19.84 6.88
C TYR A 267 0.76 19.76 5.39
N GLY A 268 0.40 20.92 4.84
CA GLY A 268 0.35 21.13 3.40
C GLY A 268 1.69 20.81 2.71
N GLN A 269 1.73 20.93 1.43
CA GLN A 269 2.72 20.62 0.38
C GLN A 269 4.22 20.44 0.76
N THR A 270 4.66 20.86 1.94
CA THR A 270 6.08 20.90 2.31
C THR A 270 6.64 19.65 2.97
N LYS A 271 5.78 18.69 3.41
CA LYS A 271 6.25 17.52 4.17
C LYS A 271 6.05 16.17 3.47
N GLY A 272 5.63 16.14 2.22
CA GLY A 272 5.55 14.92 1.41
C GLY A 272 4.21 14.18 1.51
N HIS A 273 4.04 13.17 0.65
CA HIS A 273 2.83 12.36 0.57
C HIS A 273 2.61 11.49 1.80
N TYR A 274 1.34 11.26 2.15
CA TYR A 274 0.99 10.17 3.06
C TYR A 274 1.15 8.83 2.35
N THR A 275 1.93 7.95 2.96
CA THR A 275 2.33 6.66 2.39
C THR A 275 1.77 5.48 3.15
N GLY A 276 1.33 5.69 4.38
CA GLY A 276 0.67 4.67 5.18
C GLY A 276 -0.39 5.29 6.09
N ILE A 277 -1.58 4.68 6.10
CA ILE A 277 -2.73 5.16 6.86
C ILE A 277 -3.36 3.97 7.58
N ILE A 278 -3.63 4.13 8.86
CA ILE A 278 -4.32 3.15 9.71
C ILE A 278 -5.36 3.88 10.55
N VAL A 279 -6.56 3.34 10.63
CA VAL A 279 -7.56 3.76 11.62
C VAL A 279 -7.72 2.62 12.63
N HIS A 280 -7.51 2.92 13.90
CA HIS A 280 -7.60 1.94 14.98
C HIS A 280 -7.99 2.62 16.30
N ASN A 281 -8.98 2.07 17.02
CA ASN A 281 -9.46 2.58 18.31
C ASN A 281 -9.73 4.09 18.28
N SER A 282 -10.51 4.55 17.31
CA SER A 282 -10.86 5.97 17.09
C SER A 282 -9.64 6.90 16.92
N LYS A 283 -8.50 6.34 16.53
CA LYS A 283 -7.31 7.11 16.16
C LYS A 283 -6.96 6.86 14.72
N LEU A 284 -6.64 7.93 14.01
CA LEU A 284 -6.03 7.86 12.68
C LEU A 284 -4.52 8.04 12.83
N ILE A 285 -3.76 7.06 12.35
CA ILE A 285 -2.30 7.06 12.32
C ILE A 285 -1.90 7.19 10.85
N ALA A 286 -1.19 8.23 10.52
CA ALA A 286 -0.72 8.49 9.17
C ALA A 286 0.79 8.72 9.15
N SER A 287 1.49 8.07 8.24
CA SER A 287 2.90 8.32 7.98
C SER A 287 3.10 8.99 6.63
N ASN A 288 4.15 9.78 6.51
CA ASN A 288 4.47 10.44 5.27
C ASN A 288 5.90 10.17 4.79
N PHE A 289 6.15 10.49 3.54
CA PHE A 289 7.46 10.32 2.91
C PHE A 289 8.55 11.21 3.56
N GLY A 290 8.17 12.26 4.28
CA GLY A 290 9.09 13.12 5.04
C GLY A 290 9.55 12.53 6.38
N GLY A 291 9.15 11.32 6.73
CA GLY A 291 9.55 10.66 7.99
C GLY A 291 8.78 11.13 9.22
N ILE A 292 7.54 11.57 9.03
CA ILE A 292 6.65 12.02 10.09
C ILE A 292 5.51 11.04 10.25
N ILE A 293 5.16 10.73 11.50
CA ILE A 293 3.96 9.99 11.88
C ILE A 293 3.06 10.96 12.64
N GLU A 294 1.85 11.13 12.17
CA GLU A 294 0.79 11.88 12.85
C GLU A 294 -0.23 10.91 13.43
N ILE A 295 -0.64 11.17 14.66
CA ILE A 295 -1.71 10.45 15.35
C ILE A 295 -2.79 11.46 15.65
N CYS A 296 -3.93 11.32 14.98
CA CYS A 296 -5.07 12.21 15.15
C CYS A 296 -6.21 11.48 15.86
N ASP A 297 -7.02 12.21 16.60
CA ASP A 297 -8.34 11.75 16.99
C ASP A 297 -9.22 11.64 15.73
N PHE A 298 -9.84 10.49 15.55
CA PHE A 298 -10.60 10.23 14.33
C PHE A 298 -11.86 11.09 14.23
N HIS A 299 -12.49 11.40 15.37
CA HIS A 299 -13.77 12.10 15.39
C HIS A 299 -13.62 13.62 15.39
N THR A 300 -12.62 14.14 16.11
CA THR A 300 -12.38 15.58 16.17
C THR A 300 -11.44 16.10 15.08
N GLY A 301 -10.61 15.22 14.53
CA GLY A 301 -9.55 15.59 13.59
C GLY A 301 -8.33 16.24 14.26
N GLU A 302 -8.33 16.36 15.59
CA GLU A 302 -7.22 16.95 16.33
C GLU A 302 -5.97 16.08 16.30
N VAL A 303 -4.81 16.70 16.10
CA VAL A 303 -3.52 16.01 16.19
C VAL A 303 -3.21 15.77 17.68
N LEU A 304 -3.34 14.52 18.09
CA LEU A 304 -3.03 14.08 19.46
C LEU A 304 -1.52 13.95 19.66
N ASN A 305 -0.81 13.54 18.60
CA ASN A 305 0.61 13.27 18.69
C ASN A 305 1.30 13.36 17.34
N GLU A 306 2.56 13.78 17.34
CA GLU A 306 3.45 13.78 16.18
C GLU A 306 4.79 13.16 16.57
N ILE A 307 5.31 12.30 15.70
CA ILE A 307 6.63 11.69 15.83
C ILE A 307 7.42 12.06 14.57
N ASN A 308 8.44 12.88 14.74
CA ASN A 308 9.27 13.34 13.64
C ASN A 308 10.60 12.59 13.66
N MET A 309 10.82 11.77 12.63
CA MET A 309 12.06 11.03 12.40
C MET A 309 12.69 11.35 11.04
N SER A 310 12.39 12.51 10.50
CA SER A 310 12.84 12.96 9.17
C SER A 310 14.36 12.93 8.97
N ILE A 311 15.13 13.02 10.06
CA ILE A 311 16.60 12.93 10.03
C ILE A 311 17.06 11.51 9.66
N CYS A 312 16.24 10.50 9.93
CA CYS A 312 16.63 9.11 9.74
C CYS A 312 16.27 8.55 8.38
N SER A 313 15.04 8.79 7.89
CA SER A 313 14.56 8.28 6.59
C SER A 313 13.11 8.69 6.32
N GLY A 314 12.67 8.63 5.06
CA GLY A 314 11.26 8.68 4.70
C GLY A 314 10.54 7.37 5.04
N PHE A 315 9.25 7.46 5.35
CA PHE A 315 8.40 6.30 5.62
C PHE A 315 7.59 5.91 4.38
N LEU A 316 7.34 4.62 4.22
CA LEU A 316 6.57 4.08 3.10
C LEU A 316 5.36 3.29 3.61
N GLY A 317 5.52 2.06 4.04
CA GLY A 317 4.43 1.25 4.55
C GLY A 317 4.40 1.20 6.07
N VAL A 318 3.21 1.14 6.66
CA VAL A 318 3.03 1.05 8.11
C VAL A 318 2.14 -0.13 8.50
N CYS A 319 2.39 -0.66 9.68
CA CYS A 319 1.57 -1.69 10.29
C CYS A 319 1.62 -1.58 11.82
N LEU A 320 0.47 -1.63 12.49
CA LEU A 320 0.45 -1.75 13.94
C LEU A 320 1.03 -3.11 14.35
N TRP A 321 2.07 -3.08 15.20
CA TRP A 321 2.56 -4.27 15.86
C TRP A 321 1.66 -4.62 17.05
N ASP A 322 1.38 -3.64 17.87
CA ASP A 322 0.44 -3.65 18.97
C ASP A 322 -0.11 -2.23 19.22
N GLU A 323 -0.87 -2.03 20.28
CA GLU A 323 -1.49 -0.73 20.59
C GLU A 323 -0.50 0.42 20.78
N ASN A 324 0.73 0.12 21.15
CA ASN A 324 1.77 1.11 21.45
C ASN A 324 2.92 1.13 20.43
N ASN A 325 3.00 0.17 19.54
CA ASN A 325 4.15 0.02 18.65
C ASN A 325 3.72 -0.08 17.18
N LEU A 326 4.44 0.65 16.34
CA LEU A 326 4.24 0.72 14.90
C LEU A 326 5.48 0.17 14.19
N LEU A 327 5.28 -0.73 13.25
CA LEU A 327 6.28 -1.14 12.27
C LEU A 327 6.19 -0.22 11.05
N VAL A 328 7.33 0.25 10.59
CA VAL A 328 7.42 1.19 9.46
C VAL A 328 8.50 0.72 8.50
N GLY A 329 8.14 0.57 7.23
CA GLY A 329 9.09 0.37 6.14
C GLY A 329 9.68 1.70 5.69
N CYS A 330 11.00 1.73 5.48
CA CYS A 330 11.73 2.98 5.32
C CYS A 330 12.55 3.05 4.01
N THR A 331 12.83 4.29 3.58
CA THR A 331 13.65 4.56 2.39
C THR A 331 15.14 4.28 2.63
N ASP A 332 15.59 4.17 3.87
CA ASP A 332 16.96 3.77 4.23
C ASP A 332 17.18 2.23 4.20
N ARG A 333 16.24 1.46 3.63
CA ARG A 333 16.26 0.00 3.51
C ARG A 333 16.06 -0.74 4.84
N THR A 334 15.66 -0.03 5.88
CA THR A 334 15.37 -0.61 7.19
C THR A 334 13.86 -0.74 7.42
N ILE A 335 13.52 -1.57 8.41
CA ILE A 335 12.21 -1.54 9.04
C ILE A 335 12.44 -1.01 10.45
N LYS A 336 11.59 -0.10 10.89
CA LYS A 336 11.68 0.50 12.22
C LYS A 336 10.49 0.10 13.07
N LEU A 337 10.75 -0.32 14.31
CA LEU A 337 9.74 -0.46 15.36
C LEU A 337 9.76 0.80 16.21
N ILE A 338 8.67 1.55 16.18
CA ILE A 338 8.54 2.85 16.84
C ILE A 338 7.51 2.74 17.94
N ASN A 339 7.85 3.17 19.14
CA ASN A 339 6.89 3.29 20.24
C ASN A 339 6.12 4.61 20.10
N LEU A 340 4.82 4.51 19.94
CA LEU A 340 3.93 5.65 19.72
C LEU A 340 3.75 6.51 20.98
N LYS A 341 3.75 5.88 22.16
CA LYS A 341 3.59 6.57 23.45
C LYS A 341 4.86 7.30 23.86
N GLU A 342 6.00 6.61 23.77
CA GLU A 342 7.31 7.16 24.14
C GLU A 342 7.90 8.06 23.04
N LYS A 343 7.33 8.04 21.83
CA LYS A 343 7.82 8.77 20.64
C LYS A 343 9.27 8.41 20.27
N LYS A 344 9.64 7.13 20.46
CA LYS A 344 11.02 6.68 20.31
C LYS A 344 11.13 5.48 19.39
N LEU A 345 12.25 5.46 18.66
CA LEU A 345 12.70 4.27 17.94
C LEU A 345 13.09 3.19 18.96
N LYS A 346 12.42 2.03 18.90
CA LYS A 346 12.76 0.86 19.71
C LYS A 346 13.80 -0.02 19.04
N LYS A 347 13.61 -0.29 17.75
CA LYS A 347 14.48 -1.23 17.01
C LYS A 347 14.52 -0.91 15.53
N CYS A 348 15.69 -1.16 14.91
CA CYS A 348 15.85 -1.21 13.46
C CYS A 348 16.11 -2.64 13.02
N PHE A 349 15.52 -3.02 11.89
CA PHE A 349 15.73 -4.31 11.25
C PHE A 349 16.41 -4.09 9.90
N TYR A 350 17.49 -4.79 9.69
CA TYR A 350 18.35 -4.69 8.50
C TYR A 350 18.24 -5.97 7.67
N GLY A 351 18.42 -5.88 6.37
CA GLY A 351 18.46 -7.07 5.51
C GLY A 351 17.81 -6.87 4.13
N HIS A 352 17.10 -5.76 3.93
CA HIS A 352 16.63 -5.37 2.60
C HIS A 352 17.71 -4.65 1.80
N LYS A 353 17.77 -4.91 0.50
CA LYS A 353 18.70 -4.26 -0.43
C LYS A 353 18.18 -2.91 -0.93
N TYR A 354 16.87 -2.75 -0.91
CA TYR A 354 16.17 -1.57 -1.42
C TYR A 354 15.20 -1.03 -0.39
N PHE A 355 14.55 0.10 -0.69
CA PHE A 355 13.53 0.71 0.16
C PHE A 355 12.45 -0.29 0.55
N VAL A 356 12.04 -0.30 1.80
CA VAL A 356 11.00 -1.21 2.28
C VAL A 356 9.64 -0.56 2.07
N ALA A 357 8.90 -1.05 1.09
CA ALA A 357 7.64 -0.45 0.66
C ALA A 357 6.45 -0.86 1.53
N THR A 358 6.43 -2.08 2.01
CA THR A 358 5.26 -2.64 2.71
C THR A 358 5.70 -3.51 3.88
N VAL A 359 4.98 -3.38 4.99
CA VAL A 359 5.13 -4.21 6.21
C VAL A 359 3.74 -4.64 6.66
N LYS A 360 3.57 -5.91 7.00
CA LYS A 360 2.29 -6.43 7.53
C LYS A 360 2.53 -7.45 8.63
N LYS A 361 1.75 -7.36 9.72
CA LYS A 361 1.75 -8.31 10.82
C LYS A 361 0.89 -9.53 10.50
N ILE A 362 1.32 -10.71 10.94
CA ILE A 362 0.56 -11.95 10.88
C ILE A 362 0.90 -12.82 12.09
N TYR A 363 -0.09 -13.54 12.61
CA TYR A 363 0.12 -14.58 13.61
C TYR A 363 0.12 -15.94 12.89
N ILE A 364 1.18 -16.71 13.07
CA ILE A 364 1.30 -18.07 12.51
C ILE A 364 1.39 -19.05 13.67
N PRO A 365 0.45 -20.03 13.79
CA PRO A 365 0.51 -21.06 14.83
C PRO A 365 1.86 -21.78 14.86
N LYS A 366 2.38 -22.06 16.05
CA LYS A 366 3.72 -22.63 16.33
C LYS A 366 4.90 -21.68 16.13
N ILE A 367 4.78 -20.63 15.32
CA ILE A 367 5.82 -19.59 15.16
C ILE A 367 5.52 -18.43 16.10
N GLY A 368 4.26 -18.00 16.19
CA GLY A 368 3.81 -16.87 16.98
C GLY A 368 3.57 -15.62 16.12
N ASP A 369 3.66 -14.46 16.77
CA ASP A 369 3.57 -13.17 16.09
C ASP A 369 4.78 -12.96 15.18
N CYS A 370 4.48 -12.64 13.92
CA CYS A 370 5.45 -12.41 12.86
C CYS A 370 5.09 -11.14 12.11
N PHE A 371 6.02 -10.63 11.33
CA PHE A 371 5.70 -9.66 10.30
C PHE A 371 6.40 -10.03 8.98
N ILE A 372 5.80 -9.60 7.89
CA ILE A 372 6.32 -9.77 6.55
C ILE A 372 6.61 -8.39 5.98
N SER A 373 7.72 -8.28 5.28
CA SER A 373 8.14 -7.05 4.62
C SER A 373 8.53 -7.30 3.17
N GLN A 374 8.30 -6.30 2.34
CA GLN A 374 8.68 -6.29 0.93
C GLN A 374 9.53 -5.06 0.63
N GLY A 375 10.69 -5.27 0.06
CA GLY A 375 11.51 -4.22 -0.52
C GLY A 375 11.04 -3.85 -1.92
N MET A 376 11.35 -2.64 -2.36
CA MET A 376 11.14 -2.21 -3.75
C MET A 376 12.08 -2.96 -4.71
N THR A 377 11.72 -2.97 -5.99
CA THR A 377 12.50 -3.56 -7.09
C THR A 377 12.81 -5.05 -6.89
N SER A 378 14.03 -5.48 -7.06
CA SER A 378 14.47 -6.88 -7.04
C SER A 378 14.70 -7.47 -5.64
N ASP A 379 14.05 -6.93 -4.60
CA ASP A 379 14.22 -7.44 -3.25
C ASP A 379 13.28 -8.60 -2.95
N THR A 380 13.70 -9.47 -2.04
CA THR A 380 12.88 -10.61 -1.61
C THR A 380 11.82 -10.16 -0.60
N ILE A 381 10.75 -10.93 -0.51
CA ILE A 381 9.78 -10.81 0.58
C ILE A 381 10.33 -11.58 1.78
N LYS A 382 10.42 -10.92 2.93
CA LYS A 382 11.07 -11.44 4.13
C LYS A 382 10.08 -11.67 5.26
N LEU A 383 10.20 -12.82 5.92
CA LEU A 383 9.49 -13.16 7.15
C LEU A 383 10.40 -12.93 8.36
N TRP A 384 9.86 -12.24 9.35
CA TRP A 384 10.52 -11.89 10.59
C TRP A 384 9.73 -12.45 11.77
N THR A 385 10.42 -13.04 12.73
CA THR A 385 9.80 -13.61 13.92
C THR A 385 10.41 -13.04 15.18
N VAL A 386 9.67 -13.10 16.28
CA VAL A 386 10.22 -12.88 17.60
C VAL A 386 11.09 -14.09 17.97
N LYS A 387 12.33 -13.86 18.38
CA LYS A 387 13.16 -14.91 18.96
C LYS A 387 12.49 -15.38 20.26
N LYS A 388 12.28 -16.66 20.39
CA LYS A 388 11.89 -17.27 21.65
C LYS A 388 13.08 -17.42 22.57
#